data_ec431be1f7416a8b8a277f40279e2356
#
_entry.id   ec431be1f7416a8b8a277f40279e2356
#
_cell.length_a   1.000
_cell.length_b   1.000
_cell.length_c   1.000
_cell.angle_alpha   90.00
_cell.angle_beta   90.00
_cell.angle_gamma   90.00
#
_symmetry.space_group_name_H-M   'P 1'
#
loop_
_entity.id
_entity.type
_entity.pdbx_description
1 polymer ?
#
loop_
_entity_poly.entity_id
_entity_poly.type
_entity_poly.pdbx_seq_one_letter_code
_entity_poly.pdbx_strand_id
1 'polypeptide(L)'
;SAASDVYKRQLQENGAPVTEAGFCWSTESTFTVIEKNKKAVSKRKVKYEATIEGLTNDLDYYIRAYAINAVDTAYGEILPFKTKDGLGSVKTLFPVNVMSTSVQCGGMITKQGEAEIEERGIYLMLNPEPSASDSTIRIDMEADSFYCTISDLKPETTYYVRAYAKSKYGEYNGAKVETFKTTNGRPVLDDNKFKKIATEFTYAEFSMEIISEGDSPITACGFCFSTDKSPTIENGDTIICGAGIGEFAGKIYDMQQQKGYYVRAYATNALGTTYSAGEGIHTILESELPTVNTKEVSTIKNGTAWVGGEVLAEGASPVTEAGVCWGT
;
A
#
# COMPACT_ATOMS: atom_id res chain seq x y z
N SER A 1 -3.90 67.98 10.25
CA SER A 1 -4.81 67.62 11.36
C SER A 1 -4.00 67.27 12.59
N ALA A 2 -4.52 67.57 13.79
CA ALA A 2 -3.84 67.45 15.06
C ALA A 2 -3.09 66.12 15.33
N ALA A 3 -3.56 65.01 14.78
CA ALA A 3 -2.91 63.68 14.87
C ALA A 3 -1.57 63.61 14.11
N SER A 4 -1.47 64.29 12.98
CA SER A 4 -0.22 64.39 12.20
C SER A 4 0.85 65.24 12.91
N ASP A 5 0.43 66.23 13.67
CA ASP A 5 1.36 67.13 14.40
C ASP A 5 1.82 66.52 15.74
N VAL A 6 1.01 65.70 16.38
CA VAL A 6 1.42 64.91 17.56
C VAL A 6 2.46 63.82 17.15
N TYR A 7 2.30 63.19 16.01
CA TYR A 7 3.29 62.23 15.48
C TYR A 7 4.60 62.93 15.07
N LYS A 8 4.52 64.12 14.49
CA LYS A 8 5.70 64.94 14.19
C LYS A 8 6.41 65.40 15.42
N ARG A 9 5.72 65.70 16.57
CA ARG A 9 6.29 66.09 17.80
C ARG A 9 7.04 64.99 18.58
N GLN A 10 6.66 63.78 18.42
CA GLN A 10 7.35 62.58 18.99
C GLN A 10 8.68 62.28 18.31
N LEU A 11 8.95 62.89 17.15
CA LEU A 11 10.18 62.70 16.37
C LEU A 11 11.07 63.96 16.43
N GLN A 12 10.80 64.87 17.32
CA GLN A 12 11.78 65.91 17.60
C GLN A 12 13.01 65.25 18.23
N GLU A 13 14.11 65.34 17.49
CA GLU A 13 15.44 65.06 17.92
C GLU A 13 15.62 65.81 19.26
N ASN A 14 15.68 65.08 20.39
CA ASN A 14 15.87 65.68 21.72
C ASN A 14 17.28 66.33 21.81
N GLY A 15 17.43 67.47 21.16
CA GLY A 15 18.62 68.32 21.25
C GLY A 15 19.79 67.96 20.34
N ALA A 16 19.88 66.79 19.74
CA ALA A 16 20.92 66.36 18.78
C ALA A 16 20.38 65.51 17.67
N PRO A 17 20.83 65.72 16.41
CA PRO A 17 20.38 64.88 15.24
C PRO A 17 20.75 63.42 15.40
N VAL A 18 19.86 62.52 14.98
CA VAL A 18 20.14 61.07 14.91
C VAL A 18 21.24 60.83 13.89
N THR A 19 22.33 60.22 14.32
CA THR A 19 23.50 59.89 13.51
C THR A 19 23.46 58.51 12.94
N GLU A 20 22.82 57.57 13.64
CA GLU A 20 22.62 56.18 13.19
C GLU A 20 21.31 55.61 13.75
N ALA A 21 20.60 54.81 12.97
CA ALA A 21 19.48 54.04 13.44
C ALA A 21 19.46 52.68 12.77
N GLY A 22 18.99 51.65 13.46
CA GLY A 22 18.99 50.29 12.98
C GLY A 22 18.37 49.31 13.93
N PHE A 23 18.77 48.08 13.79
CA PHE A 23 18.35 46.95 14.61
C PHE A 23 19.56 46.24 15.23
N CYS A 24 19.39 45.78 16.47
CA CYS A 24 20.29 44.84 17.10
C CYS A 24 19.52 43.64 17.61
N TRP A 25 20.17 42.48 17.61
CA TRP A 25 19.54 41.19 17.98
C TRP A 25 20.50 40.32 18.76
N SER A 26 19.94 39.38 19.52
CA SER A 26 20.65 38.38 20.32
C SER A 26 19.82 37.10 20.46
N THR A 27 20.45 36.02 20.85
CA THR A 27 19.80 34.82 21.35
C THR A 27 19.44 34.90 22.83
N GLU A 28 19.92 35.92 23.53
CA GLU A 28 19.61 36.18 24.95
C GLU A 28 18.43 37.14 25.06
N SER A 29 17.49 36.87 25.96
CA SER A 29 16.28 37.68 26.17
C SER A 29 16.56 39.06 26.78
N THR A 30 17.71 39.22 27.41
CA THR A 30 18.15 40.49 28.08
C THR A 30 19.50 40.90 27.55
N PHE A 31 19.54 41.48 26.37
CA PHE A 31 20.77 42.02 25.82
C PHE A 31 20.78 43.55 25.85
N THR A 32 21.92 44.13 26.21
CA THR A 32 22.11 45.58 26.35
C THR A 32 23.12 46.18 25.38
N VAL A 33 23.84 45.35 24.61
CA VAL A 33 24.99 45.82 23.83
C VAL A 33 24.82 45.60 22.35
N ILE A 34 25.08 46.64 21.55
CA ILE A 34 24.99 46.68 20.09
C ILE A 34 26.17 45.93 19.40
N GLU A 35 27.22 45.55 20.13
CA GLU A 35 28.54 45.37 19.55
C GLU A 35 28.74 44.18 18.59
N LYS A 36 27.96 43.15 18.67
CA LYS A 36 28.18 41.95 17.85
C LYS A 36 27.14 41.73 16.75
N ASN A 37 25.89 41.99 17.01
CA ASN A 37 24.80 41.69 16.08
C ASN A 37 23.97 42.96 15.87
N LYS A 38 24.42 43.83 14.95
CA LYS A 38 23.68 45.02 14.56
C LYS A 38 23.63 45.18 13.05
N LYS A 39 22.56 45.80 12.58
CA LYS A 39 22.41 46.29 11.21
C LYS A 39 21.98 47.74 11.25
N ALA A 40 22.88 48.64 10.88
CA ALA A 40 22.55 50.04 10.67
C ALA A 40 21.79 50.20 9.35
N VAL A 41 20.72 50.97 9.37
CA VAL A 41 19.80 51.11 8.22
C VAL A 41 19.73 52.53 7.72
N SER A 42 19.76 53.53 8.62
CA SER A 42 19.51 54.92 8.22
C SER A 42 20.18 55.92 9.15
N LYS A 43 20.53 57.08 8.58
CA LYS A 43 21.04 58.25 9.34
C LYS A 43 19.95 59.28 9.64
N ARG A 44 18.72 59.20 9.06
CA ARG A 44 17.70 60.26 9.24
C ARG A 44 16.28 59.87 8.84
N LYS A 45 15.89 58.58 8.83
CA LYS A 45 14.53 58.18 8.43
C LYS A 45 13.63 57.99 9.64
N VAL A 46 12.39 58.47 9.52
CA VAL A 46 11.30 58.28 10.49
C VAL A 46 10.83 56.84 10.59
N LYS A 47 10.86 56.12 9.48
CA LYS A 47 10.58 54.66 9.38
C LYS A 47 11.73 53.99 8.64
N TYR A 48 12.17 52.85 9.12
CA TYR A 48 13.22 52.07 8.49
C TYR A 48 12.93 50.58 8.66
N GLU A 49 13.31 49.81 7.65
CA GLU A 49 13.14 48.38 7.53
C GLU A 49 14.47 47.76 7.11
N ALA A 50 14.71 46.53 7.53
CA ALA A 50 15.90 45.77 7.12
C ALA A 50 15.62 44.28 7.16
N THR A 51 16.26 43.54 6.22
CA THR A 51 16.39 42.11 6.32
C THR A 51 17.65 41.79 7.12
N ILE A 52 17.51 40.90 8.11
CA ILE A 52 18.65 40.39 8.88
C ILE A 52 19.00 39.03 8.27
N GLU A 53 20.26 38.87 7.91
CA GLU A 53 20.79 37.65 7.27
C GLU A 53 21.78 36.96 8.21
N GLY A 54 22.07 35.67 7.93
CA GLY A 54 23.05 34.90 8.70
C GLY A 54 22.54 34.42 10.07
N LEU A 55 21.21 34.41 10.26
CA LEU A 55 20.61 33.84 11.46
C LEU A 55 20.67 32.31 11.39
N THR A 56 20.84 31.65 12.52
CA THR A 56 20.75 30.19 12.66
C THR A 56 19.30 29.75 12.57
N ASN A 57 19.03 28.66 11.89
CA ASN A 57 17.67 28.09 11.75
C ASN A 57 17.18 27.52 13.09
N ASP A 58 15.85 27.46 13.24
CA ASP A 58 15.14 26.91 14.40
C ASP A 58 15.59 27.41 15.74
N LEU A 59 16.03 28.68 15.78
CA LEU A 59 16.57 29.32 16.98
C LEU A 59 15.74 30.56 17.39
N ASP A 60 15.55 30.73 18.69
CA ASP A 60 14.89 31.88 19.25
C ASP A 60 15.84 33.07 19.27
N TYR A 61 15.35 34.20 18.78
CA TYR A 61 16.03 35.49 18.77
C TYR A 61 15.18 36.57 19.41
N TYR A 62 15.86 37.57 19.90
CA TYR A 62 15.31 38.80 20.46
C TYR A 62 15.85 39.96 19.68
N ILE A 63 14.99 40.84 19.18
CA ILE A 63 15.35 42.00 18.37
C ILE A 63 14.82 43.29 19.01
N ARG A 64 15.55 44.34 18.86
CA ARG A 64 15.10 45.69 19.20
C ARG A 64 15.65 46.72 18.21
N ALA A 65 14.89 47.78 18.00
CA ALA A 65 15.36 48.96 17.30
C ALA A 65 16.29 49.78 18.17
N TYR A 66 17.22 50.49 17.55
CA TYR A 66 18.04 51.49 18.24
C TYR A 66 18.20 52.77 17.40
N ALA A 67 18.49 53.87 18.06
CA ALA A 67 18.89 55.11 17.43
C ALA A 67 19.99 55.79 18.26
N ILE A 68 21.00 56.31 17.60
CA ILE A 68 22.17 56.95 18.20
C ILE A 68 22.17 58.44 17.82
N ASN A 69 22.43 59.30 18.76
CA ASN A 69 22.74 60.69 18.52
C ASN A 69 24.04 61.06 19.27
N ALA A 70 24.42 62.35 19.28
CA ALA A 70 25.62 62.81 19.94
C ALA A 70 25.57 62.69 21.48
N VAL A 71 24.40 62.41 22.06
CA VAL A 71 24.21 62.31 23.52
C VAL A 71 24.30 60.90 24.00
N ASP A 72 23.53 59.99 23.39
CA ASP A 72 23.48 58.59 23.79
C ASP A 72 22.69 57.71 22.75
N THR A 73 22.54 56.40 23.04
CA THR A 73 21.76 55.43 22.28
C THR A 73 20.41 55.20 22.95
N ALA A 74 19.34 55.39 22.19
CA ALA A 74 17.99 55.02 22.58
C ALA A 74 17.62 53.66 21.97
N TYR A 75 16.88 52.84 22.74
CA TYR A 75 16.46 51.52 22.35
C TYR A 75 14.93 51.39 22.40
N GLY A 76 14.39 50.68 21.44
CA GLY A 76 13.02 50.25 21.45
C GLY A 76 12.77 49.02 22.35
N GLU A 77 11.54 48.55 22.38
CA GLU A 77 11.14 47.35 23.08
C GLU A 77 11.84 46.11 22.47
N ILE A 78 12.14 45.11 23.30
CA ILE A 78 12.69 43.85 22.86
C ILE A 78 11.54 42.98 22.41
N LEU A 79 11.57 42.53 21.16
CA LEU A 79 10.58 41.60 20.55
C LEU A 79 11.19 40.24 20.28
N PRO A 80 10.57 39.14 20.76
CA PRO A 80 11.01 37.82 20.45
C PRO A 80 10.55 37.39 19.03
N PHE A 81 11.35 36.60 18.36
CA PHE A 81 10.96 35.88 17.16
C PHE A 81 11.77 34.58 17.04
N LYS A 82 11.20 33.58 16.37
CA LYS A 82 11.90 32.34 16.10
C LYS A 82 12.13 32.19 14.60
N THR A 83 13.35 31.81 14.23
CA THR A 83 13.66 31.46 12.85
C THR A 83 13.03 30.12 12.54
N LYS A 84 12.61 29.88 11.27
CA LYS A 84 12.12 28.62 10.83
C LYS A 84 13.29 27.64 10.68
N ASP A 85 12.97 26.32 10.73
CA ASP A 85 13.93 25.25 10.47
C ASP A 85 14.45 25.22 9.03
N GLY A 86 13.71 25.83 8.10
CA GLY A 86 14.02 25.82 6.67
C GLY A 86 13.74 24.48 5.98
N LEU A 87 13.24 23.48 6.74
CA LEU A 87 12.96 22.15 6.23
C LEU A 87 11.68 22.12 5.39
N GLY A 88 11.66 21.21 4.47
CA GLY A 88 10.47 20.81 3.73
C GLY A 88 9.61 19.79 4.47
N SER A 89 8.73 19.15 3.74
CA SER A 89 8.03 17.96 4.21
C SER A 89 7.89 16.92 3.11
N VAL A 90 8.03 15.67 3.49
CA VAL A 90 7.90 14.51 2.62
C VAL A 90 6.84 13.56 3.19
N LYS A 91 6.09 12.91 2.31
CA LYS A 91 5.13 11.87 2.67
C LYS A 91 5.65 10.53 2.15
N THR A 92 5.63 9.50 2.97
CA THR A 92 5.84 8.12 2.53
C THR A 92 4.60 7.66 1.76
N LEU A 93 4.81 7.11 0.55
CA LEU A 93 3.74 6.51 -0.23
C LEU A 93 3.56 5.05 0.17
N PHE A 94 2.32 4.56 0.03
CA PHE A 94 2.02 3.17 0.33
C PHE A 94 2.77 2.24 -0.65
N PRO A 95 3.44 1.18 -0.16
CA PRO A 95 4.12 0.21 -1.01
C PRO A 95 3.14 -0.52 -1.93
N VAL A 96 3.53 -0.69 -3.19
CA VAL A 96 2.74 -1.39 -4.23
C VAL A 96 3.57 -2.45 -4.93
N ASN A 97 2.93 -3.31 -5.74
CA ASN A 97 3.61 -4.38 -6.46
C ASN A 97 4.51 -5.24 -5.55
N VAL A 98 3.94 -5.65 -4.41
CA VAL A 98 4.64 -6.47 -3.42
C VAL A 98 4.76 -7.89 -3.95
N MET A 99 5.98 -8.33 -4.19
CA MET A 99 6.36 -9.68 -4.63
C MET A 99 7.12 -10.42 -3.50
N SER A 100 7.60 -11.62 -3.79
CA SER A 100 8.38 -12.39 -2.80
C SER A 100 9.74 -11.78 -2.50
N THR A 101 10.38 -11.17 -3.49
CA THR A 101 11.74 -10.61 -3.37
C THR A 101 11.85 -9.16 -3.77
N SER A 102 10.74 -8.49 -4.08
CA SER A 102 10.73 -7.09 -4.48
C SER A 102 9.46 -6.35 -4.11
N VAL A 103 9.55 -5.01 -4.11
CA VAL A 103 8.44 -4.10 -3.85
C VAL A 103 8.71 -2.76 -4.53
N GLN A 104 7.68 -2.06 -4.94
CA GLN A 104 7.79 -0.67 -5.37
C GLN A 104 7.41 0.26 -4.21
N CYS A 105 8.35 1.11 -3.80
CA CYS A 105 8.20 2.10 -2.74
C CYS A 105 8.46 3.50 -3.26
N GLY A 106 7.98 4.52 -2.54
CA GLY A 106 8.19 5.90 -2.96
C GLY A 106 7.86 6.92 -1.87
N GLY A 107 8.10 8.17 -2.23
CA GLY A 107 7.77 9.34 -1.43
C GLY A 107 7.24 10.47 -2.28
N MET A 108 6.65 11.45 -1.63
CA MET A 108 6.16 12.67 -2.27
C MET A 108 6.57 13.89 -1.42
N ILE A 109 7.25 14.84 -2.04
CA ILE A 109 7.52 16.14 -1.43
C ILE A 109 6.21 16.89 -1.36
N THR A 110 5.72 17.13 -0.16
CA THR A 110 4.46 17.83 0.09
C THR A 110 4.64 19.33 0.33
N LYS A 111 5.85 19.71 0.71
CA LYS A 111 6.27 21.10 0.84
C LYS A 111 7.77 21.18 0.55
N GLN A 112 8.17 22.01 -0.38
CA GLN A 112 9.56 22.36 -0.58
C GLN A 112 10.03 23.25 0.59
N GLY A 113 11.19 22.94 1.16
CA GLY A 113 11.83 23.78 2.15
C GLY A 113 12.38 25.09 1.55
N GLU A 114 13.19 25.80 2.33
CA GLU A 114 13.82 27.07 1.90
C GLU A 114 15.09 26.83 1.04
N ALA A 115 15.48 25.58 0.82
CA ALA A 115 16.60 25.19 -0.03
C ALA A 115 16.24 24.06 -0.96
N GLU A 116 17.05 23.90 -2.00
CA GLU A 116 16.96 22.74 -2.92
C GLU A 116 17.22 21.44 -2.18
N ILE A 117 16.56 20.40 -2.66
CA ILE A 117 16.72 19.04 -2.14
C ILE A 117 17.98 18.44 -2.77
N GLU A 118 18.97 18.11 -1.95
CA GLU A 118 20.25 17.53 -2.36
C GLU A 118 20.16 15.99 -2.49
N GLU A 119 19.29 15.36 -1.69
CA GLU A 119 19.11 13.92 -1.68
C GLU A 119 17.68 13.56 -1.26
N ARG A 120 17.14 12.51 -1.83
CA ARG A 120 15.86 11.90 -1.45
C ARG A 120 15.91 10.40 -1.59
N GLY A 121 15.04 9.70 -0.85
CA GLY A 121 15.02 8.25 -0.91
C GLY A 121 14.09 7.60 0.09
N ILE A 122 14.35 6.33 0.34
CA ILE A 122 13.59 5.46 1.21
C ILE A 122 14.53 4.80 2.24
N TYR A 123 14.15 4.81 3.49
CA TYR A 123 14.66 3.90 4.50
C TYR A 123 13.87 2.59 4.44
N LEU A 124 14.58 1.47 4.30
CA LEU A 124 14.05 0.12 4.40
C LEU A 124 14.49 -0.50 5.72
N MET A 125 13.54 -0.89 6.53
CA MET A 125 13.74 -1.31 7.91
C MET A 125 13.08 -2.67 8.17
N LEU A 126 13.62 -3.45 9.11
CA LEU A 126 13.01 -4.67 9.63
C LEU A 126 12.19 -4.43 10.90
N ASN A 127 12.33 -3.26 11.51
CA ASN A 127 11.58 -2.82 12.68
C ASN A 127 10.95 -1.45 12.40
N PRO A 128 9.84 -1.09 13.06
CA PRO A 128 9.19 0.21 12.86
C PRO A 128 10.03 1.40 13.35
N GLU A 129 10.97 1.16 14.27
CA GLU A 129 11.89 2.17 14.78
C GLU A 129 13.19 2.15 13.97
N PRO A 130 13.64 3.30 13.43
CA PRO A 130 14.89 3.39 12.68
C PRO A 130 16.10 2.94 13.50
N SER A 131 17.01 2.22 12.87
CA SER A 131 18.25 1.74 13.46
C SER A 131 19.45 1.98 12.53
N ALA A 132 20.66 1.91 13.08
CA ALA A 132 21.90 2.05 12.30
C ALA A 132 22.13 0.93 11.27
N SER A 133 21.37 -0.16 11.36
CA SER A 133 21.42 -1.31 10.43
C SER A 133 20.44 -1.19 9.27
N ASP A 134 19.64 -0.13 9.20
CA ASP A 134 18.64 0.04 8.16
C ASP A 134 19.27 0.42 6.82
N SER A 135 18.69 -0.08 5.76
CA SER A 135 19.15 0.21 4.42
C SER A 135 18.61 1.56 3.94
N THR A 136 19.50 2.41 3.47
CA THR A 136 19.15 3.68 2.82
C THR A 136 19.20 3.51 1.31
N ILE A 137 18.08 3.75 0.65
CA ILE A 137 17.95 3.66 -0.80
C ILE A 137 17.77 5.07 -1.36
N ARG A 138 18.82 5.59 -1.98
CA ARG A 138 18.81 6.88 -2.66
C ARG A 138 18.07 6.77 -3.98
N ILE A 139 17.29 7.81 -4.31
CA ILE A 139 16.51 7.88 -5.56
C ILE A 139 16.90 9.16 -6.31
N ASP A 140 17.50 8.98 -7.49
CA ASP A 140 17.85 10.07 -8.40
C ASP A 140 16.63 10.43 -9.29
N MET A 141 15.72 11.20 -8.72
CA MET A 141 14.57 11.77 -9.44
C MET A 141 14.33 13.20 -8.93
N GLU A 142 14.15 14.12 -9.85
CA GLU A 142 13.90 15.53 -9.49
C GLU A 142 12.39 15.85 -9.28
N ALA A 143 11.50 14.94 -9.64
CA ALA A 143 10.06 15.13 -9.48
C ALA A 143 9.62 15.13 -8.00
N ASP A 144 8.51 15.82 -7.70
CA ASP A 144 7.93 15.82 -6.35
C ASP A 144 7.55 14.42 -5.88
N SER A 145 7.02 13.57 -6.77
CA SER A 145 6.78 12.16 -6.49
C SER A 145 7.93 11.33 -7.04
N PHE A 146 8.52 10.51 -6.20
CA PHE A 146 9.65 9.66 -6.53
C PHE A 146 9.39 8.21 -6.10
N TYR A 147 9.88 7.26 -6.90
CA TYR A 147 9.67 5.83 -6.72
C TYR A 147 10.94 5.04 -7.01
N CYS A 148 11.07 3.91 -6.36
CA CYS A 148 12.07 2.90 -6.70
C CYS A 148 11.48 1.50 -6.54
N THR A 149 12.07 0.54 -7.25
CA THR A 149 11.86 -0.88 -6.98
C THR A 149 13.00 -1.36 -6.09
N ILE A 150 12.65 -1.91 -4.95
CA ILE A 150 13.58 -2.52 -3.99
C ILE A 150 13.56 -4.02 -4.28
N SER A 151 14.73 -4.60 -4.55
CA SER A 151 14.93 -6.03 -4.85
C SER A 151 15.71 -6.73 -3.74
N ASP A 152 15.92 -8.04 -3.91
CA ASP A 152 16.68 -8.89 -2.98
C ASP A 152 16.08 -8.97 -1.56
N LEU A 153 14.78 -8.77 -1.46
CA LEU A 153 14.05 -8.95 -0.21
C LEU A 153 13.90 -10.44 0.12
N LYS A 154 13.74 -10.75 1.39
CA LYS A 154 13.42 -12.11 1.84
C LYS A 154 11.91 -12.35 1.68
N PRO A 155 11.50 -13.51 1.15
CA PRO A 155 10.09 -13.90 1.10
C PRO A 155 9.44 -13.95 2.49
N GLU A 156 8.11 -13.78 2.54
CA GLU A 156 7.26 -13.88 3.73
C GLU A 156 7.73 -13.02 4.92
N THR A 157 8.49 -11.96 4.63
CA THR A 157 9.11 -11.08 5.62
C THR A 157 8.37 -9.74 5.67
N THR A 158 8.14 -9.25 6.89
CA THR A 158 7.57 -7.92 7.10
C THR A 158 8.68 -6.88 7.06
N TYR A 159 8.46 -5.83 6.29
CA TYR A 159 9.34 -4.67 6.16
C TYR A 159 8.58 -3.38 6.46
N TYR A 160 9.33 -2.38 6.85
CA TYR A 160 8.86 -1.03 7.11
C TYR A 160 9.62 -0.07 6.21
N VAL A 161 8.93 0.92 5.66
CA VAL A 161 9.52 1.92 4.78
C VAL A 161 9.16 3.33 5.22
N ARG A 162 10.11 4.24 5.10
CA ARG A 162 9.94 5.66 5.38
C ARG A 162 10.65 6.49 4.34
N ALA A 163 9.95 7.42 3.70
CA ALA A 163 10.57 8.36 2.77
C ALA A 163 11.37 9.43 3.54
N TYR A 164 12.47 9.87 2.96
CA TYR A 164 13.28 10.98 3.47
C TYR A 164 13.67 11.94 2.35
N ALA A 165 14.04 13.14 2.73
CA ALA A 165 14.72 14.09 1.87
C ALA A 165 15.72 14.92 2.70
N LYS A 166 16.82 15.34 2.05
CA LYS A 166 17.89 16.16 2.65
C LYS A 166 18.08 17.45 1.87
N SER A 167 18.34 18.50 2.59
CA SER A 167 18.77 19.79 2.06
C SER A 167 19.93 20.32 2.90
N LYS A 168 20.52 21.44 2.52
CA LYS A 168 21.54 22.11 3.33
C LYS A 168 21.10 22.45 4.77
N TYR A 169 19.80 22.49 5.04
CA TYR A 169 19.25 22.77 6.37
C TYR A 169 19.06 21.51 7.21
N GLY A 170 19.18 20.34 6.64
CA GLY A 170 19.07 19.06 7.32
C GLY A 170 18.18 18.05 6.61
N GLU A 171 17.96 16.93 7.27
CA GLU A 171 17.10 15.84 6.82
C GLU A 171 15.70 15.99 7.40
N TYR A 172 14.68 15.66 6.58
CA TYR A 172 13.31 15.57 7.02
C TYR A 172 12.67 14.29 6.47
N ASN A 173 11.86 13.67 7.30
CA ASN A 173 11.34 12.32 7.10
C ASN A 173 9.82 12.32 6.99
N GLY A 174 9.27 11.35 6.27
CA GLY A 174 7.83 11.11 6.26
C GLY A 174 7.30 10.89 7.66
N ALA A 175 6.19 11.56 8.01
CA ALA A 175 5.59 11.44 9.34
C ALA A 175 5.09 10.02 9.63
N LYS A 176 4.73 9.27 8.58
CA LYS A 176 4.21 7.90 8.67
C LYS A 176 5.23 6.91 8.14
N VAL A 177 5.45 5.85 8.90
CA VAL A 177 6.11 4.63 8.45
C VAL A 177 5.04 3.75 7.83
N GLU A 178 5.25 3.31 6.59
CA GLU A 178 4.40 2.32 5.93
C GLU A 178 4.98 0.93 6.10
N THR A 179 4.12 -0.08 6.07
CA THR A 179 4.52 -1.48 6.26
C THR A 179 4.00 -2.34 5.12
N PHE A 180 4.74 -3.37 4.76
CA PHE A 180 4.32 -4.42 3.85
C PHE A 180 4.93 -5.76 4.25
N LYS A 181 4.31 -6.85 3.79
CA LYS A 181 4.88 -8.20 3.92
C LYS A 181 5.08 -8.76 2.53
N THR A 182 6.28 -9.20 2.22
CA THR A 182 6.58 -9.91 0.97
C THR A 182 5.80 -11.21 0.89
N THR A 183 5.41 -11.61 -0.31
CA THR A 183 4.69 -12.86 -0.58
C THR A 183 5.63 -14.06 -0.57
N ASN A 184 5.11 -15.27 -0.74
CA ASN A 184 5.91 -16.46 -1.02
C ASN A 184 6.17 -16.67 -2.52
N GLY A 185 5.60 -15.81 -3.38
CA GLY A 185 5.72 -15.84 -4.83
C GLY A 185 4.91 -16.92 -5.53
N ARG A 186 4.16 -17.76 -4.80
CA ARG A 186 3.33 -18.83 -5.36
C ARG A 186 1.98 -18.30 -5.84
N PRO A 187 1.24 -19.07 -6.68
CA PRO A 187 -0.11 -18.72 -7.07
C PRO A 187 -1.05 -18.52 -5.87
N VAL A 188 -2.08 -17.69 -6.04
CA VAL A 188 -3.12 -17.49 -5.03
C VAL A 188 -4.45 -17.99 -5.58
N LEU A 189 -5.08 -18.91 -4.83
CA LEU A 189 -6.40 -19.46 -5.09
C LEU A 189 -7.43 -18.72 -4.22
N ASP A 190 -8.66 -18.52 -4.74
CA ASP A 190 -9.78 -18.02 -3.94
C ASP A 190 -10.59 -19.19 -3.36
N ASP A 191 -10.32 -19.57 -2.11
CA ASP A 191 -11.00 -20.68 -1.45
C ASP A 191 -12.53 -20.51 -1.37
N ASN A 192 -13.06 -19.28 -1.45
CA ASN A 192 -14.51 -19.03 -1.52
C ASN A 192 -15.13 -19.46 -2.88
N LYS A 193 -14.30 -19.68 -3.87
CA LYS A 193 -14.69 -20.10 -5.22
C LYS A 193 -14.47 -21.59 -5.48
N PHE A 194 -13.97 -22.34 -4.51
CA PHE A 194 -13.93 -23.79 -4.60
C PHE A 194 -15.36 -24.33 -4.54
N LYS A 195 -15.82 -24.95 -5.63
CA LYS A 195 -17.18 -25.47 -5.75
C LYS A 195 -17.19 -26.90 -6.25
N LYS A 196 -17.95 -27.72 -5.56
CA LYS A 196 -18.38 -29.02 -6.06
C LYS A 196 -19.57 -28.79 -6.98
N ILE A 197 -19.44 -29.15 -8.25
CA ILE A 197 -20.50 -29.04 -9.27
C ILE A 197 -21.37 -30.30 -9.27
N ALA A 198 -20.73 -31.46 -9.25
CA ALA A 198 -21.41 -32.76 -9.23
C ALA A 198 -20.60 -33.81 -8.45
N THR A 199 -21.29 -34.78 -7.88
CA THR A 199 -20.70 -36.03 -7.37
C THR A 199 -21.63 -37.18 -7.73
N GLU A 200 -21.11 -38.09 -8.49
CA GLU A 200 -21.85 -39.25 -9.00
C GLU A 200 -21.19 -40.57 -8.53
N PHE A 201 -21.65 -41.68 -9.02
CA PHE A 201 -21.13 -43.00 -8.61
C PHE A 201 -19.67 -43.27 -9.03
N THR A 202 -19.21 -42.73 -10.16
CA THR A 202 -17.82 -42.93 -10.66
C THR A 202 -17.09 -41.65 -11.02
N TYR A 203 -17.70 -40.49 -10.83
CA TYR A 203 -17.03 -39.24 -11.11
C TYR A 203 -17.46 -38.10 -10.15
N ALA A 204 -16.64 -37.06 -10.04
CA ALA A 204 -16.97 -35.80 -9.41
C ALA A 204 -16.45 -34.63 -10.24
N GLU A 205 -17.15 -33.51 -10.21
CA GLU A 205 -16.80 -32.30 -10.95
C GLU A 205 -16.67 -31.10 -10.00
N PHE A 206 -15.61 -30.33 -10.21
CA PHE A 206 -15.27 -29.16 -9.39
C PHE A 206 -14.90 -27.97 -10.24
N SER A 207 -15.05 -26.78 -9.68
CA SER A 207 -14.47 -25.54 -10.20
C SER A 207 -13.71 -24.78 -9.13
N MET A 208 -12.78 -23.93 -9.58
CA MET A 208 -11.93 -23.08 -8.75
C MET A 208 -11.52 -21.84 -9.51
N GLU A 209 -11.18 -20.77 -8.80
CA GLU A 209 -10.65 -19.54 -9.39
C GLU A 209 -9.23 -19.25 -8.88
N ILE A 210 -8.33 -18.89 -9.81
CA ILE A 210 -6.99 -18.42 -9.53
C ILE A 210 -7.00 -16.90 -9.65
N ILE A 211 -6.69 -16.18 -8.57
CA ILE A 211 -6.71 -14.72 -8.51
C ILE A 211 -5.35 -14.08 -8.72
N SER A 212 -4.26 -14.84 -8.62
CA SER A 212 -2.89 -14.34 -8.89
C SER A 212 -1.96 -15.48 -9.32
N GLU A 213 -1.07 -15.19 -10.27
CA GLU A 213 0.02 -16.10 -10.68
C GLU A 213 1.16 -16.15 -9.65
N GLY A 214 1.21 -15.19 -8.72
CA GLY A 214 2.41 -14.95 -7.91
C GLY A 214 3.50 -14.24 -8.71
N ASP A 215 4.75 -14.64 -8.49
CA ASP A 215 5.91 -13.98 -9.09
C ASP A 215 6.36 -14.60 -10.43
N SER A 216 5.66 -15.62 -10.91
CA SER A 216 5.91 -16.21 -12.22
C SER A 216 4.63 -16.84 -12.80
N PRO A 217 4.57 -17.04 -14.13
CA PRO A 217 3.39 -17.62 -14.79
C PRO A 217 3.02 -18.99 -14.24
N ILE A 218 1.72 -19.27 -14.19
CA ILE A 218 1.20 -20.59 -13.82
C ILE A 218 1.54 -21.59 -14.92
N THR A 219 2.19 -22.68 -14.54
CA THR A 219 2.56 -23.77 -15.44
C THR A 219 1.54 -24.90 -15.48
N ALA A 220 0.78 -25.09 -14.40
CA ALA A 220 -0.30 -26.08 -14.33
C ALA A 220 -1.33 -25.69 -13.25
N CYS A 221 -2.60 -25.97 -13.49
CA CYS A 221 -3.64 -25.97 -12.49
C CYS A 221 -4.58 -27.17 -12.69
N GLY A 222 -5.27 -27.56 -11.61
CA GLY A 222 -6.17 -28.69 -11.64
C GLY A 222 -6.62 -29.13 -10.27
N PHE A 223 -6.95 -30.43 -10.14
CA PHE A 223 -7.39 -31.01 -8.88
C PHE A 223 -6.54 -32.22 -8.54
N CYS A 224 -6.20 -32.38 -7.27
CA CYS A 224 -5.63 -33.58 -6.69
C CYS A 224 -6.62 -34.20 -5.72
N PHE A 225 -6.67 -35.55 -5.68
CA PHE A 225 -7.62 -36.29 -4.87
C PHE A 225 -6.99 -37.56 -4.31
N SER A 226 -7.48 -38.00 -3.16
CA SER A 226 -7.05 -39.22 -2.49
C SER A 226 -8.11 -39.68 -1.50
N THR A 227 -8.01 -40.91 -1.02
CA THR A 227 -8.77 -41.39 0.15
C THR A 227 -8.20 -40.86 1.46
N ASP A 228 -6.94 -40.41 1.46
CA ASP A 228 -6.31 -39.77 2.60
C ASP A 228 -6.58 -38.26 2.65
N LYS A 229 -6.58 -37.69 3.86
CA LYS A 229 -6.78 -36.24 4.03
C LYS A 229 -5.62 -35.45 3.42
N SER A 230 -5.94 -34.28 2.91
CA SER A 230 -4.97 -33.31 2.37
C SER A 230 -4.12 -33.84 1.22
N PRO A 231 -4.76 -34.30 0.11
CA PRO A 231 -4.02 -34.74 -1.08
C PRO A 231 -3.15 -33.62 -1.65
N THR A 232 -2.02 -33.99 -2.21
CA THR A 232 -1.08 -33.14 -2.96
C THR A 232 -0.78 -33.77 -4.30
N ILE A 233 -0.09 -33.06 -5.17
CA ILE A 233 0.34 -33.60 -6.47
C ILE A 233 1.39 -34.72 -6.33
N GLU A 234 2.01 -34.87 -5.15
CA GLU A 234 3.00 -35.91 -4.86
C GLU A 234 2.42 -37.17 -4.21
N ASN A 235 1.29 -37.05 -3.48
CA ASN A 235 0.72 -38.16 -2.69
C ASN A 235 -0.71 -38.55 -3.09
N GLY A 236 -1.30 -37.88 -4.07
CA GLY A 236 -2.64 -38.16 -4.59
C GLY A 236 -2.64 -38.34 -6.10
N ASP A 237 -3.78 -38.82 -6.62
CA ASP A 237 -4.05 -38.78 -8.05
C ASP A 237 -4.35 -37.34 -8.47
N THR A 238 -4.02 -36.98 -9.73
CA THR A 238 -4.16 -35.61 -10.23
C THR A 238 -4.84 -35.54 -11.58
N ILE A 239 -5.60 -34.48 -11.81
CA ILE A 239 -6.04 -34.07 -13.14
C ILE A 239 -5.52 -32.65 -13.42
N ILE A 240 -5.05 -32.41 -14.63
CA ILE A 240 -4.61 -31.11 -15.11
C ILE A 240 -5.76 -30.50 -15.91
N CYS A 241 -6.14 -29.26 -15.54
CA CYS A 241 -7.23 -28.53 -16.19
C CYS A 241 -6.73 -27.39 -17.08
N GLY A 242 -5.44 -26.99 -16.95
CA GLY A 242 -4.87 -25.93 -17.77
C GLY A 242 -3.72 -25.19 -17.09
N ALA A 243 -3.54 -23.95 -17.50
CA ALA A 243 -2.58 -22.98 -16.96
C ALA A 243 -3.14 -21.57 -17.11
N GLY A 244 -2.71 -20.62 -16.24
CA GLY A 244 -3.12 -19.22 -16.28
C GLY A 244 -4.11 -18.84 -15.19
N ILE A 245 -4.45 -17.53 -15.15
CA ILE A 245 -5.38 -16.92 -14.17
C ILE A 245 -6.83 -17.15 -14.60
N GLY A 246 -7.75 -17.15 -13.64
CA GLY A 246 -9.19 -17.20 -13.82
C GLY A 246 -9.83 -18.50 -13.35
N GLU A 247 -11.08 -18.71 -13.73
CA GLU A 247 -11.83 -19.92 -13.40
C GLU A 247 -11.35 -21.11 -14.23
N PHE A 248 -11.25 -22.25 -13.57
CA PHE A 248 -11.08 -23.54 -14.21
C PHE A 248 -12.00 -24.58 -13.59
N ALA A 249 -12.36 -25.58 -14.36
CA ALA A 249 -13.18 -26.69 -13.90
C ALA A 249 -12.59 -28.01 -14.40
N GLY A 250 -12.92 -29.09 -13.70
CA GLY A 250 -12.42 -30.40 -14.06
C GLY A 250 -13.29 -31.53 -13.52
N LYS A 251 -13.31 -32.64 -14.29
CA LYS A 251 -13.96 -33.88 -13.92
C LYS A 251 -12.92 -34.93 -13.55
N ILE A 252 -13.09 -35.48 -12.36
CA ILE A 252 -12.35 -36.64 -11.87
C ILE A 252 -13.13 -37.87 -12.19
N TYR A 253 -12.60 -38.75 -13.02
CA TYR A 253 -13.23 -40.02 -13.44
C TYR A 253 -12.65 -41.21 -12.69
N ASP A 254 -13.22 -42.39 -12.93
CA ASP A 254 -12.77 -43.70 -12.42
C ASP A 254 -12.72 -43.81 -10.90
N MET A 255 -13.56 -43.03 -10.21
CA MET A 255 -13.72 -43.12 -8.76
C MET A 255 -14.45 -44.42 -8.40
N GLN A 256 -14.07 -45.04 -7.29
CA GLN A 256 -14.78 -46.21 -6.77
C GLN A 256 -16.12 -45.78 -6.16
N GLN A 257 -17.15 -46.55 -6.41
CA GLN A 257 -18.48 -46.33 -5.83
C GLN A 257 -18.46 -46.50 -4.31
N GLN A 258 -19.34 -45.78 -3.61
CA GLN A 258 -19.49 -45.79 -2.14
C GLN A 258 -18.19 -45.56 -1.39
N LYS A 259 -17.32 -44.66 -1.92
CA LYS A 259 -16.02 -44.40 -1.32
C LYS A 259 -15.85 -42.94 -1.02
N GLY A 260 -15.26 -42.63 0.14
CA GLY A 260 -14.88 -41.29 0.53
C GLY A 260 -13.56 -40.87 -0.12
N TYR A 261 -13.52 -39.64 -0.61
CA TYR A 261 -12.33 -39.00 -1.14
C TYR A 261 -12.19 -37.58 -0.57
N TYR A 262 -10.98 -37.11 -0.54
CA TYR A 262 -10.64 -35.70 -0.31
C TYR A 262 -10.14 -35.11 -1.61
N VAL A 263 -10.62 -33.93 -1.98
CA VAL A 263 -10.28 -33.25 -3.23
C VAL A 263 -9.77 -31.84 -2.90
N ARG A 264 -8.68 -31.43 -3.52
CA ARG A 264 -8.14 -30.07 -3.45
C ARG A 264 -7.84 -29.54 -4.84
N ALA A 265 -8.14 -28.29 -5.10
CA ALA A 265 -7.59 -27.59 -6.24
C ALA A 265 -6.13 -27.27 -6.02
N TYR A 266 -5.34 -27.21 -7.07
CA TYR A 266 -3.95 -26.76 -7.03
C TYR A 266 -3.62 -25.84 -8.20
N ALA A 267 -2.63 -24.99 -7.98
CA ALA A 267 -1.98 -24.20 -9.02
C ALA A 267 -0.47 -24.16 -8.75
N THR A 268 0.32 -24.33 -9.80
CA THR A 268 1.78 -24.42 -9.76
C THR A 268 2.41 -23.35 -10.63
N ASN A 269 3.43 -22.69 -10.12
CA ASN A 269 4.34 -21.86 -10.86
C ASN A 269 5.81 -22.26 -10.59
N ALA A 270 6.80 -21.50 -11.11
CA ALA A 270 8.22 -21.83 -10.91
C ALA A 270 8.66 -21.79 -9.42
N LEU A 271 7.90 -21.13 -8.53
CA LEU A 271 8.22 -20.99 -7.11
C LEU A 271 7.49 -22.02 -6.22
N GLY A 272 6.62 -22.83 -6.81
CA GLY A 272 5.97 -23.93 -6.15
C GLY A 272 4.46 -24.02 -6.36
N THR A 273 3.86 -24.95 -5.62
CA THR A 273 2.42 -25.26 -5.71
C THR A 273 1.68 -24.70 -4.51
N THR A 274 0.51 -24.11 -4.76
CA THR A 274 -0.50 -23.76 -3.77
C THR A 274 -1.70 -24.70 -3.89
N TYR A 275 -2.29 -25.05 -2.77
CA TYR A 275 -3.47 -25.91 -2.67
C TYR A 275 -4.60 -25.17 -1.97
N SER A 276 -5.84 -25.42 -2.41
CA SER A 276 -7.05 -24.98 -1.71
C SER A 276 -7.22 -25.73 -0.38
N ALA A 277 -8.12 -25.24 0.48
CA ALA A 277 -8.54 -25.95 1.69
C ALA A 277 -9.06 -27.36 1.39
N GLY A 278 -9.76 -27.51 0.27
CA GLY A 278 -10.29 -28.77 -0.20
C GLY A 278 -11.62 -29.18 0.43
N GLU A 279 -12.20 -30.24 -0.09
CA GLU A 279 -13.48 -30.80 0.35
C GLU A 279 -13.43 -32.32 0.41
N GLY A 280 -14.10 -32.90 1.42
CA GLY A 280 -14.40 -34.32 1.47
C GLY A 280 -15.68 -34.62 0.70
N ILE A 281 -15.63 -35.63 -0.16
CA ILE A 281 -16.79 -36.12 -0.91
C ILE A 281 -16.98 -37.60 -0.69
N HIS A 282 -18.17 -38.09 -0.95
CA HIS A 282 -18.49 -39.51 -0.96
C HIS A 282 -19.20 -39.82 -2.26
N THR A 283 -18.67 -40.77 -3.05
CA THR A 283 -19.32 -41.24 -4.28
C THR A 283 -20.52 -42.09 -3.92
N ILE A 284 -21.57 -42.01 -4.75
CA ILE A 284 -22.79 -42.76 -4.54
C ILE A 284 -22.70 -44.13 -5.18
N LEU A 285 -23.61 -45.04 -4.81
CA LEU A 285 -23.77 -46.32 -5.48
C LEU A 285 -24.74 -46.14 -6.66
N GLU A 286 -24.47 -46.78 -7.78
CA GLU A 286 -25.35 -46.77 -8.96
C GLU A 286 -26.78 -47.24 -8.61
N SER A 287 -26.90 -48.23 -7.73
CA SER A 287 -28.19 -48.73 -7.22
C SER A 287 -28.97 -47.73 -6.33
N GLU A 288 -28.31 -46.64 -5.91
CA GLU A 288 -28.96 -45.55 -5.14
C GLU A 288 -29.71 -44.55 -6.04
N LEU A 289 -29.43 -44.60 -7.36
CA LEU A 289 -30.15 -43.82 -8.36
C LEU A 289 -31.52 -44.45 -8.69
N PRO A 290 -32.52 -43.63 -9.07
CA PRO A 290 -33.76 -44.14 -9.61
C PRO A 290 -33.50 -44.92 -10.93
N THR A 291 -34.21 -45.98 -11.10
CA THR A 291 -34.21 -46.69 -12.40
C THR A 291 -35.46 -46.32 -13.17
N VAL A 292 -35.26 -45.84 -14.39
CA VAL A 292 -36.37 -45.42 -15.26
C VAL A 292 -36.33 -46.17 -16.58
N ASN A 293 -37.52 -46.42 -17.14
CA ASN A 293 -37.71 -46.99 -18.47
C ASN A 293 -38.45 -45.97 -19.35
N THR A 294 -37.97 -45.78 -20.59
CA THR A 294 -38.65 -44.94 -21.58
C THR A 294 -39.63 -45.84 -22.37
N LYS A 295 -40.90 -45.46 -22.37
CA LYS A 295 -41.94 -46.16 -23.14
C LYS A 295 -41.82 -45.84 -24.61
N GLU A 296 -42.22 -46.78 -25.47
CA GLU A 296 -42.24 -46.56 -26.90
C GLU A 296 -43.06 -45.32 -27.28
N VAL A 297 -42.51 -44.55 -28.21
CA VAL A 297 -43.20 -43.37 -28.74
C VAL A 297 -44.39 -43.81 -29.56
N SER A 298 -45.57 -43.26 -29.26
CA SER A 298 -46.81 -43.59 -29.93
C SER A 298 -47.54 -42.34 -30.43
N THR A 299 -48.60 -42.55 -31.21
CA THR A 299 -49.47 -41.48 -31.71
C THR A 299 -48.67 -40.35 -32.35
N ILE A 300 -47.76 -40.70 -33.27
CA ILE A 300 -46.95 -39.72 -33.99
C ILE A 300 -47.83 -39.01 -35.03
N LYS A 301 -47.92 -37.70 -34.94
CA LYS A 301 -48.64 -36.83 -35.89
C LYS A 301 -47.71 -35.71 -36.33
N ASN A 302 -48.12 -34.91 -37.32
CA ASN A 302 -47.34 -33.79 -37.80
C ASN A 302 -47.06 -32.80 -36.65
N GLY A 303 -45.80 -32.74 -36.22
CA GLY A 303 -45.34 -31.86 -35.15
C GLY A 303 -45.63 -32.32 -33.73
N THR A 304 -46.20 -33.51 -33.48
CA THR A 304 -46.49 -34.03 -32.13
C THR A 304 -46.21 -35.55 -32.04
N ALA A 305 -45.80 -35.96 -30.87
CA ALA A 305 -45.69 -37.39 -30.52
C ALA A 305 -46.11 -37.59 -29.08
N TRP A 306 -46.71 -38.74 -28.78
CA TRP A 306 -47.00 -39.13 -27.41
C TRP A 306 -45.84 -39.94 -26.86
N VAL A 307 -45.27 -39.47 -25.75
CA VAL A 307 -44.08 -40.05 -25.10
C VAL A 307 -44.36 -40.31 -23.63
N GLY A 308 -43.69 -41.26 -23.05
CA GLY A 308 -43.85 -41.57 -21.63
C GLY A 308 -42.66 -42.32 -21.05
N GLY A 309 -42.61 -42.38 -19.75
CA GLY A 309 -41.61 -43.11 -18.99
C GLY A 309 -42.25 -43.85 -17.81
N GLU A 310 -41.50 -44.70 -17.16
CA GLU A 310 -41.89 -45.41 -15.95
C GLU A 310 -40.70 -45.48 -15.01
N VAL A 311 -40.92 -45.10 -13.76
CA VAL A 311 -39.92 -45.30 -12.70
C VAL A 311 -40.03 -46.72 -12.22
N LEU A 312 -38.99 -47.53 -12.46
CA LEU A 312 -38.93 -48.95 -12.08
C LEU A 312 -38.47 -49.15 -10.65
N ALA A 313 -37.60 -48.24 -10.15
CA ALA A 313 -37.14 -48.23 -8.79
C ALA A 313 -36.83 -46.77 -8.38
N GLU A 314 -37.08 -46.44 -7.14
CA GLU A 314 -36.80 -45.08 -6.60
C GLU A 314 -35.34 -44.87 -6.17
N GLY A 315 -34.55 -45.97 -6.10
CA GLY A 315 -33.18 -45.91 -5.55
C GLY A 315 -33.17 -45.75 -4.02
N ALA A 316 -32.19 -45.04 -3.48
CA ALA A 316 -32.01 -44.87 -2.05
C ALA A 316 -32.93 -43.80 -1.42
N SER A 317 -33.61 -42.99 -2.22
CA SER A 317 -34.55 -41.96 -1.77
C SER A 317 -35.71 -41.81 -2.74
N PRO A 318 -36.93 -41.31 -2.24
CA PRO A 318 -38.07 -41.11 -3.11
C PRO A 318 -37.79 -40.19 -4.30
N VAL A 319 -38.32 -40.52 -5.45
CA VAL A 319 -38.24 -39.67 -6.66
C VAL A 319 -39.11 -38.45 -6.46
N THR A 320 -38.49 -37.27 -6.51
CA THR A 320 -39.19 -35.99 -6.31
C THR A 320 -39.70 -35.37 -7.59
N GLU A 321 -39.10 -35.75 -8.75
CA GLU A 321 -39.48 -35.25 -10.07
C GLU A 321 -39.22 -36.37 -11.13
N ALA A 322 -40.14 -36.51 -12.09
CA ALA A 322 -40.00 -37.36 -13.21
C ALA A 322 -40.53 -36.67 -14.48
N GLY A 323 -39.87 -36.86 -15.61
CA GLY A 323 -40.22 -36.22 -16.87
C GLY A 323 -39.61 -36.91 -18.07
N VAL A 324 -39.84 -36.33 -19.24
CA VAL A 324 -39.20 -36.74 -20.49
C VAL A 324 -38.40 -35.60 -21.08
N CYS A 325 -37.20 -35.91 -21.57
CA CYS A 325 -36.38 -34.96 -22.31
C CYS A 325 -36.26 -35.40 -23.76
N TRP A 326 -36.17 -34.46 -24.67
CA TRP A 326 -36.02 -34.73 -26.12
C TRP A 326 -35.00 -33.77 -26.71
N GLY A 327 -34.37 -34.15 -27.80
CA GLY A 327 -33.40 -33.35 -28.55
C GLY A 327 -33.61 -33.51 -30.06
N THR A 328 -33.03 -32.61 -30.83
CA THR A 328 -33.00 -32.64 -32.30
C THR A 328 -31.64 -33.03 -32.79
#